data_08a69fb17e38be1bbbc77192dcbe62d8
#
_entry.id   08a69fb17e38be1bbbc77192dcbe62d8
#
_cell.length_a   1.000
_cell.length_b   1.000
_cell.length_c   1.000
_cell.angle_alpha   90.00
_cell.angle_beta   90.00
_cell.angle_gamma   90.00
#
_symmetry.space_group_name_H-M   'P 1'
#
loop_
_entity.id
_entity.type
_entity.pdbx_description
1 polymer ?
#
loop_
_entity_poly.entity_id
_entity_poly.type
_entity_poly.pdbx_seq_one_letter_code
_entity_poly.pdbx_strand_id
1 'polypeptide(L)'
;MENNVTIWLLFGIVLFIPVYTLILVRSFLKSMNQRDKIQAHAKNSHEMVKLRFQAYERFTLLLERTLPEALILREQNPSMNGFTFHAHLLKVIRHEFNHNLAMQIYISPETWDKIKLAKDKLLTLINSSAAQLTPDSYALELGKMIIEDAPNETNLYFRDAVNAIRDEMEEFYKV
;
A
#
# COMPACT_ATOMS: atom_id res chain seq x y z
N MET A 1 77.12 -4.03 -27.41
CA MET A 1 75.69 -3.93 -27.91
C MET A 1 74.70 -4.63 -27.00
N GLU A 2 75.03 -5.73 -26.36
CA GLU A 2 74.12 -6.49 -25.47
C GLU A 2 73.63 -5.71 -24.24
N ASN A 3 74.51 -4.90 -23.61
CA ASN A 3 74.11 -4.12 -22.41
C ASN A 3 73.01 -3.07 -22.66
N ASN A 4 72.93 -2.55 -23.88
CA ASN A 4 71.93 -1.55 -24.20
C ASN A 4 70.54 -2.17 -24.40
N VAL A 5 70.46 -3.37 -24.94
CA VAL A 5 69.20 -4.10 -25.14
C VAL A 5 68.58 -4.51 -23.79
N THR A 6 69.41 -4.99 -22.86
CA THR A 6 68.94 -5.38 -21.49
C THR A 6 68.44 -4.15 -20.71
N ILE A 7 69.09 -2.98 -20.86
CA ILE A 7 68.64 -1.73 -20.22
C ILE A 7 67.25 -1.28 -20.77
N TRP A 8 67.03 -1.36 -22.08
CA TRP A 8 65.76 -1.00 -22.70
C TRP A 8 64.64 -1.98 -22.33
N LEU A 9 64.94 -3.29 -22.18
CA LEU A 9 63.96 -4.29 -21.69
C LEU A 9 63.56 -4.02 -20.23
N LEU A 10 64.52 -3.70 -19.36
CA LEU A 10 64.26 -3.37 -17.97
C LEU A 10 63.40 -2.10 -17.85
N PHE A 11 63.68 -1.06 -18.66
CA PHE A 11 62.86 0.15 -18.73
C PHE A 11 61.43 -0.12 -19.19
N GLY A 12 61.27 -1.00 -20.19
CA GLY A 12 59.92 -1.44 -20.64
C GLY A 12 59.12 -2.14 -19.54
N ILE A 13 59.74 -3.03 -18.78
CA ILE A 13 59.10 -3.72 -17.67
C ILE A 13 58.70 -2.79 -16.55
N VAL A 14 59.57 -1.86 -16.17
CA VAL A 14 59.34 -0.86 -15.12
C VAL A 14 58.17 0.06 -15.46
N LEU A 15 57.96 0.39 -16.73
CA LEU A 15 56.83 1.19 -17.20
C LEU A 15 55.57 0.38 -17.37
N PHE A 16 55.65 -0.87 -17.83
CA PHE A 16 54.51 -1.73 -18.12
C PHE A 16 53.75 -2.18 -16.85
N ILE A 17 54.51 -2.54 -15.80
CA ILE A 17 53.89 -3.08 -14.55
C ILE A 17 53.00 -2.02 -13.89
N PRO A 18 53.39 -0.74 -13.69
CA PRO A 18 52.49 0.22 -13.07
C PRO A 18 51.25 0.55 -13.93
N VAL A 19 51.40 0.60 -15.24
CA VAL A 19 50.26 0.84 -16.14
C VAL A 19 49.29 -0.31 -16.10
N TYR A 20 49.79 -1.52 -16.14
CA TYR A 20 48.97 -2.73 -16.07
C TYR A 20 48.22 -2.85 -14.71
N THR A 21 48.92 -2.61 -13.59
CA THR A 21 48.30 -2.60 -12.25
C THR A 21 47.25 -1.53 -12.12
N LEU A 22 47.46 -0.36 -12.69
CA LEU A 22 46.51 0.74 -12.68
C LEU A 22 45.25 0.41 -13.48
N ILE A 23 45.36 -0.28 -14.60
CA ILE A 23 44.25 -0.78 -15.39
C ILE A 23 43.45 -1.87 -14.59
N LEU A 24 44.15 -2.81 -13.95
CA LEU A 24 43.53 -3.84 -13.12
C LEU A 24 42.75 -3.23 -11.94
N VAL A 25 43.39 -2.28 -11.22
CA VAL A 25 42.76 -1.59 -10.09
C VAL A 25 41.52 -0.83 -10.55
N ARG A 26 41.60 -0.08 -11.65
CA ARG A 26 40.43 0.60 -12.21
C ARG A 26 39.31 -0.34 -12.62
N SER A 27 39.64 -1.45 -13.27
CA SER A 27 38.69 -2.51 -13.65
C SER A 27 38.02 -3.13 -12.42
N PHE A 28 38.79 -3.41 -11.39
CA PHE A 28 38.31 -3.95 -10.14
C PHE A 28 37.37 -2.97 -9.40
N LEU A 29 37.76 -1.71 -9.27
CA LEU A 29 36.91 -0.67 -8.65
C LEU A 29 35.61 -0.46 -9.43
N LYS A 30 35.66 -0.48 -10.77
CA LYS A 30 34.47 -0.40 -11.61
C LYS A 30 33.53 -1.59 -11.39
N SER A 31 34.08 -2.80 -11.28
CA SER A 31 33.32 -4.01 -10.99
C SER A 31 32.65 -3.98 -9.60
N MET A 32 33.35 -3.50 -8.58
CA MET A 32 32.79 -3.31 -7.23
C MET A 32 31.62 -2.32 -7.24
N ASN A 33 31.81 -1.15 -7.84
CA ASN A 33 30.75 -0.13 -7.94
C ASN A 33 29.50 -0.64 -8.69
N GLN A 34 29.65 -1.49 -9.69
CA GLN A 34 28.53 -2.11 -10.38
C GLN A 34 27.79 -3.10 -9.49
N ARG A 35 28.51 -3.94 -8.73
CA ARG A 35 27.92 -4.88 -7.77
C ARG A 35 27.14 -4.15 -6.68
N ASP A 36 27.72 -3.09 -6.11
CA ASP A 36 27.06 -2.28 -5.08
C ASP A 36 25.76 -1.66 -5.59
N LYS A 37 25.75 -1.14 -6.83
CA LYS A 37 24.54 -0.61 -7.46
C LYS A 37 23.47 -1.70 -7.66
N ILE A 38 23.86 -2.87 -8.17
CA ILE A 38 22.92 -3.99 -8.36
C ILE A 38 22.34 -4.45 -7.02
N GLN A 39 23.14 -4.56 -5.98
CA GLN A 39 22.69 -4.93 -4.63
C GLN A 39 21.77 -3.86 -4.04
N ALA A 40 22.08 -2.58 -4.20
CA ALA A 40 21.24 -1.49 -3.74
C ALA A 40 19.88 -1.48 -4.46
N HIS A 41 19.86 -1.72 -5.79
CA HIS A 41 18.60 -1.85 -6.54
C HIS A 41 17.79 -3.06 -6.10
N ALA A 42 18.41 -4.22 -5.92
CA ALA A 42 17.74 -5.42 -5.43
C ALA A 42 17.14 -5.24 -4.03
N LYS A 43 17.88 -4.59 -3.13
CA LYS A 43 17.39 -4.27 -1.78
C LYS A 43 16.21 -3.30 -1.83
N ASN A 44 16.30 -2.23 -2.63
CA ASN A 44 15.21 -1.26 -2.79
C ASN A 44 13.95 -1.91 -3.39
N SER A 45 14.11 -2.80 -4.39
CA SER A 45 12.99 -3.56 -4.96
C SER A 45 12.31 -4.43 -3.91
N HIS A 46 13.08 -5.13 -3.08
CA HIS A 46 12.54 -5.98 -2.01
C HIS A 46 11.76 -5.16 -0.95
N GLU A 47 12.27 -4.00 -0.56
CA GLU A 47 11.57 -3.10 0.37
C GLU A 47 10.27 -2.56 -0.24
N MET A 48 10.27 -2.22 -1.54
CA MET A 48 9.05 -1.77 -2.22
C MET A 48 7.99 -2.86 -2.29
N VAL A 49 8.38 -4.11 -2.55
CA VAL A 49 7.49 -5.27 -2.50
C VAL A 49 6.83 -5.39 -1.13
N LYS A 50 7.62 -5.33 -0.07
CA LYS A 50 7.12 -5.40 1.30
C LYS A 50 6.11 -4.29 1.63
N LEU A 51 6.37 -3.05 1.21
CA LEU A 51 5.46 -1.92 1.41
C LEU A 51 4.12 -2.10 0.66
N ARG A 52 4.16 -2.67 -0.56
CA ARG A 52 2.93 -3.02 -1.30
C ARG A 52 2.10 -4.06 -0.56
N PHE A 53 2.72 -5.13 -0.05
CA PHE A 53 2.01 -6.13 0.75
C PHE A 53 1.37 -5.54 1.99
N GLN A 54 2.08 -4.67 2.70
CA GLN A 54 1.52 -3.95 3.84
C GLN A 54 0.34 -3.07 3.45
N ALA A 55 0.37 -2.45 2.27
CA ALA A 55 -0.76 -1.66 1.77
C ALA A 55 -1.97 -2.54 1.46
N TYR A 56 -1.79 -3.68 0.79
CA TYR A 56 -2.86 -4.63 0.52
C TYR A 56 -3.51 -5.15 1.80
N GLU A 57 -2.70 -5.56 2.78
CA GLU A 57 -3.16 -6.00 4.10
C GLU A 57 -3.98 -4.90 4.81
N ARG A 58 -3.43 -3.69 4.87
CA ARG A 58 -4.07 -2.56 5.55
C ARG A 58 -5.38 -2.15 4.89
N PHE A 59 -5.46 -2.12 3.56
CA PHE A 59 -6.70 -1.78 2.87
C PHE A 59 -7.73 -2.90 2.95
N THR A 60 -7.32 -4.15 2.92
CA THR A 60 -8.23 -5.28 3.18
C THR A 60 -8.82 -5.19 4.58
N LEU A 61 -7.99 -4.99 5.61
CA LEU A 61 -8.45 -4.81 6.99
C LEU A 61 -9.36 -3.58 7.14
N LEU A 62 -9.03 -2.47 6.48
CA LEU A 62 -9.87 -1.27 6.46
C LEU A 62 -11.27 -1.58 5.93
N LEU A 63 -11.36 -2.25 4.77
CA LEU A 63 -12.64 -2.62 4.15
C LEU A 63 -13.43 -3.58 5.04
N GLU A 64 -12.81 -4.63 5.56
CA GLU A 64 -13.46 -5.59 6.47
C GLU A 64 -13.98 -4.91 7.75
N ARG A 65 -13.20 -4.01 8.34
CA ARG A 65 -13.59 -3.28 9.55
C ARG A 65 -14.69 -2.25 9.33
N THR A 66 -14.77 -1.69 8.12
CA THR A 66 -15.78 -0.69 7.74
C THR A 66 -16.95 -1.27 6.94
N LEU A 67 -16.95 -2.58 6.67
CA LEU A 67 -18.13 -3.26 6.13
C LEU A 67 -19.34 -2.94 7.01
N PRO A 68 -20.49 -2.55 6.45
CA PRO A 68 -21.64 -2.04 7.22
C PRO A 68 -21.98 -2.88 8.45
N GLU A 69 -22.12 -4.17 8.27
CA GLU A 69 -22.46 -5.10 9.36
C GLU A 69 -21.39 -5.13 10.46
N ALA A 70 -20.12 -5.28 10.08
CA ALA A 70 -18.99 -5.32 11.03
C ALA A 70 -18.84 -3.99 11.78
N LEU A 71 -19.03 -2.87 11.08
CA LEU A 71 -18.97 -1.53 11.66
C LEU A 71 -20.09 -1.34 12.70
N ILE A 72 -21.34 -1.64 12.35
CA ILE A 72 -22.49 -1.46 13.26
C ILE A 72 -22.34 -2.34 14.49
N LEU A 73 -22.05 -3.63 14.33
CA LEU A 73 -21.89 -4.55 15.46
C LEU A 73 -20.78 -4.13 16.43
N ARG A 74 -19.69 -3.55 15.90
CA ARG A 74 -18.58 -3.09 16.72
C ARG A 74 -18.86 -1.78 17.46
N GLU A 75 -19.51 -0.82 16.77
CA GLU A 75 -19.68 0.54 17.28
C GLU A 75 -21.00 0.79 18.01
N GLN A 76 -21.93 -0.18 17.96
CA GLN A 76 -23.24 -0.03 18.57
C GLN A 76 -23.13 0.18 20.09
N ASN A 77 -23.76 1.26 20.57
CA ASN A 77 -23.85 1.58 21.98
C ASN A 77 -25.30 1.92 22.35
N PRO A 78 -25.96 1.11 23.21
CA PRO A 78 -27.35 1.30 23.60
C PRO A 78 -27.64 2.63 24.30
N SER A 79 -26.61 3.30 24.84
CA SER A 79 -26.78 4.60 25.51
C SER A 79 -26.86 5.78 24.54
N MET A 80 -26.59 5.56 23.25
CA MET A 80 -26.65 6.60 22.22
C MET A 80 -28.05 6.68 21.60
N ASN A 81 -28.50 7.91 21.31
CA ASN A 81 -29.61 8.12 20.38
C ASN A 81 -29.13 7.98 18.93
N GLY A 82 -30.07 7.88 17.98
CA GLY A 82 -29.77 7.66 16.56
C GLY A 82 -28.89 8.73 15.95
N PHE A 83 -29.09 10.02 16.27
CA PHE A 83 -28.29 11.14 15.73
C PHE A 83 -26.86 11.14 16.28
N THR A 84 -26.68 10.83 17.57
CA THR A 84 -25.34 10.71 18.17
C THR A 84 -24.60 9.53 17.57
N PHE A 85 -25.27 8.41 17.35
CA PHE A 85 -24.68 7.23 16.71
C PHE A 85 -24.32 7.49 15.25
N HIS A 86 -25.16 8.19 14.49
CA HIS A 86 -24.85 8.65 13.14
C HIS A 86 -23.53 9.45 13.11
N ALA A 87 -23.44 10.50 13.95
CA ALA A 87 -22.23 11.33 14.03
C ALA A 87 -20.99 10.51 14.44
N HIS A 88 -21.15 9.55 15.35
CA HIS A 88 -20.09 8.63 15.77
C HIS A 88 -19.60 7.77 14.60
N LEU A 89 -20.50 7.13 13.84
CA LEU A 89 -20.14 6.32 12.68
C LEU A 89 -19.35 7.11 11.64
N LEU A 90 -19.79 8.32 11.30
CA LEU A 90 -19.07 9.18 10.36
C LEU A 90 -17.66 9.52 10.85
N LYS A 91 -17.50 9.75 12.16
CA LYS A 91 -16.18 10.01 12.77
C LYS A 91 -15.28 8.78 12.70
N VAL A 92 -15.78 7.60 13.02
CA VAL A 92 -15.03 6.34 12.96
C VAL A 92 -14.56 6.07 11.54
N ILE A 93 -15.45 6.17 10.54
CA ILE A 93 -15.08 5.94 9.13
C ILE A 93 -13.98 6.91 8.70
N ARG A 94 -14.10 8.20 8.97
CA ARG A 94 -13.08 9.19 8.64
C ARG A 94 -11.73 8.85 9.30
N HIS A 95 -11.76 8.42 10.56
CA HIS A 95 -10.55 8.05 11.30
C HIS A 95 -9.85 6.84 10.66
N GLU A 96 -10.60 5.78 10.35
CA GLU A 96 -10.08 4.56 9.73
C GLU A 96 -9.45 4.87 8.35
N PHE A 97 -10.12 5.65 7.52
CA PHE A 97 -9.59 6.04 6.20
C PHE A 97 -8.38 6.96 6.30
N ASN A 98 -8.38 7.97 7.17
CA ASN A 98 -7.25 8.87 7.34
C ASN A 98 -6.01 8.15 7.87
N HIS A 99 -6.19 7.16 8.75
CA HIS A 99 -5.09 6.35 9.27
C HIS A 99 -4.36 5.56 8.19
N ASN A 100 -5.07 5.15 7.14
CA ASN A 100 -4.53 4.35 6.06
C ASN A 100 -4.19 5.16 4.79
N LEU A 101 -4.50 6.47 4.76
CA LEU A 101 -4.41 7.31 3.56
C LEU A 101 -3.01 7.31 2.90
N ALA A 102 -1.94 7.29 3.70
CA ALA A 102 -0.57 7.28 3.17
C ALA A 102 -0.24 6.04 2.35
N MET A 103 -0.93 4.92 2.56
CA MET A 103 -0.69 3.67 1.85
C MET A 103 -1.17 3.68 0.40
N GLN A 104 -1.98 4.66 -0.01
CA GLN A 104 -2.50 4.78 -1.38
C GLN A 104 -1.42 4.84 -2.46
N ILE A 105 -0.20 5.30 -2.10
CA ILE A 105 0.93 5.40 -3.05
C ILE A 105 1.51 4.04 -3.45
N TYR A 106 1.17 2.97 -2.73
CA TYR A 106 1.68 1.62 -2.97
C TYR A 106 0.71 0.71 -3.74
N ILE A 107 -0.49 1.21 -4.07
CA ILE A 107 -1.50 0.50 -4.87
C ILE A 107 -1.80 1.26 -6.16
N SER A 108 -2.45 0.60 -7.11
CA SER A 108 -2.84 1.25 -8.36
C SER A 108 -3.94 2.31 -8.16
N PRO A 109 -3.99 3.35 -9.02
CA PRO A 109 -5.06 4.32 -8.99
C PRO A 109 -6.45 3.67 -9.12
N GLU A 110 -6.58 2.63 -9.93
CA GLU A 110 -7.82 1.89 -10.18
C GLU A 110 -8.32 1.20 -8.92
N THR A 111 -7.42 0.52 -8.20
CA THR A 111 -7.75 -0.12 -6.91
C THR A 111 -8.11 0.93 -5.86
N TRP A 112 -7.36 2.03 -5.81
CA TRP A 112 -7.67 3.13 -4.88
C TRP A 112 -9.04 3.75 -5.17
N ASP A 113 -9.42 3.93 -6.43
CA ASP A 113 -10.72 4.49 -6.82
C ASP A 113 -11.88 3.58 -6.37
N LYS A 114 -11.73 2.26 -6.45
CA LYS A 114 -12.73 1.31 -5.94
C LYS A 114 -12.85 1.38 -4.41
N ILE A 115 -11.75 1.53 -3.68
CA ILE A 115 -11.76 1.70 -2.22
C ILE A 115 -12.49 3.00 -1.83
N LYS A 116 -12.22 4.10 -2.54
CA LYS A 116 -12.93 5.38 -2.32
C LYS A 116 -14.43 5.24 -2.59
N LEU A 117 -14.78 4.56 -3.68
CA LEU A 117 -16.17 4.35 -4.05
C LEU A 117 -16.91 3.54 -2.99
N ALA A 118 -16.33 2.49 -2.45
CA ALA A 118 -16.90 1.71 -1.34
C ALA A 118 -17.15 2.59 -0.10
N LYS A 119 -16.18 3.46 0.26
CA LYS A 119 -16.36 4.45 1.33
C LYS A 119 -17.52 5.40 1.05
N ASP A 120 -17.59 5.95 -0.16
CA ASP A 120 -18.62 6.95 -0.51
C ASP A 120 -20.02 6.33 -0.51
N LYS A 121 -20.15 5.08 -0.95
CA LYS A 121 -21.40 4.30 -0.86
C LYS A 121 -21.80 4.01 0.60
N LEU A 122 -20.85 3.68 1.46
CA LEU A 122 -21.09 3.51 2.90
C LEU A 122 -21.60 4.83 3.53
N LEU A 123 -20.95 5.94 3.23
CA LEU A 123 -21.37 7.25 3.74
C LEU A 123 -22.77 7.63 3.23
N THR A 124 -23.09 7.33 1.97
CA THR A 124 -24.43 7.56 1.40
C THR A 124 -25.46 6.71 2.13
N LEU A 125 -25.22 5.41 2.32
CA LEU A 125 -26.09 4.50 3.05
C LEU A 125 -26.37 5.02 4.47
N ILE A 126 -25.33 5.35 5.23
CA ILE A 126 -25.48 5.84 6.61
C ILE A 126 -26.27 7.16 6.65
N ASN A 127 -26.00 8.07 5.72
CA ASN A 127 -26.73 9.35 5.67
C ASN A 127 -28.19 9.18 5.26
N SER A 128 -28.50 8.31 4.30
CA SER A 128 -29.87 8.03 3.86
C SER A 128 -30.69 7.34 4.95
N SER A 129 -30.09 6.39 5.68
CA SER A 129 -30.74 5.76 6.84
C SER A 129 -30.97 6.77 7.97
N ALA A 130 -29.98 7.65 8.24
CA ALA A 130 -30.11 8.67 9.27
C ALA A 130 -31.18 9.73 8.95
N ALA A 131 -31.43 10.00 7.68
CA ALA A 131 -32.49 10.93 7.25
C ALA A 131 -33.91 10.43 7.56
N GLN A 132 -34.08 9.13 7.85
CA GLN A 132 -35.36 8.52 8.22
C GLN A 132 -35.60 8.53 9.74
N LEU A 133 -34.60 8.97 10.54
CA LEU A 133 -34.73 8.99 12.01
C LEU A 133 -35.70 10.06 12.49
N THR A 134 -36.39 9.73 13.58
CA THR A 134 -37.15 10.67 14.38
C THR A 134 -36.34 11.15 15.60
N PRO A 135 -36.72 12.25 16.27
CA PRO A 135 -35.98 12.72 17.46
C PRO A 135 -35.85 11.68 18.58
N ASP A 136 -36.78 10.73 18.67
CA ASP A 136 -36.82 9.69 19.70
C ASP A 136 -36.16 8.39 19.26
N SER A 137 -35.59 8.33 18.05
CA SER A 137 -34.98 7.12 17.51
C SER A 137 -33.70 6.75 18.26
N TYR A 138 -33.54 5.46 18.54
CA TYR A 138 -32.37 4.91 19.21
C TYR A 138 -31.29 4.47 18.21
N ALA A 139 -30.05 4.35 18.71
CA ALA A 139 -28.91 3.86 17.91
C ALA A 139 -29.20 2.49 17.25
N LEU A 140 -29.96 1.61 17.95
CA LEU A 140 -30.35 0.29 17.44
C LEU A 140 -31.19 0.40 16.15
N GLU A 141 -32.10 1.37 16.06
CA GLU A 141 -32.95 1.55 14.87
C GLU A 141 -32.11 1.96 13.65
N LEU A 142 -31.20 2.91 13.83
CA LEU A 142 -30.26 3.29 12.78
C LEU A 142 -29.39 2.10 12.36
N GLY A 143 -28.83 1.37 13.31
CA GLY A 143 -28.00 0.20 13.03
C GLY A 143 -28.76 -0.87 12.23
N LYS A 144 -30.03 -1.14 12.59
CA LYS A 144 -30.90 -2.08 11.88
C LYS A 144 -31.15 -1.66 10.44
N MET A 145 -31.54 -0.39 10.20
CA MET A 145 -31.75 0.16 8.86
C MET A 145 -30.51 0.00 7.99
N ILE A 146 -29.32 0.35 8.50
CA ILE A 146 -28.06 0.23 7.77
C ILE A 146 -27.78 -1.24 7.39
N ILE A 147 -27.97 -2.19 8.31
CA ILE A 147 -27.71 -3.62 8.04
C ILE A 147 -28.72 -4.19 7.04
N GLU A 148 -30.00 -3.79 7.11
CA GLU A 148 -31.03 -4.26 6.19
C GLU A 148 -30.86 -3.74 4.77
N ASP A 149 -30.38 -2.49 4.60
CA ASP A 149 -30.18 -1.87 3.29
C ASP A 149 -28.80 -2.13 2.66
N ALA A 150 -27.78 -2.49 3.45
CA ALA A 150 -26.42 -2.70 2.99
C ALA A 150 -26.26 -3.77 1.89
N PRO A 151 -26.95 -4.95 1.95
CA PRO A 151 -26.82 -6.00 0.95
C PRO A 151 -27.28 -5.57 -0.45
N ASN A 152 -28.17 -4.60 -0.56
CA ASN A 152 -28.76 -4.18 -1.83
C ASN A 152 -27.74 -3.56 -2.80
N GLU A 153 -26.82 -2.76 -2.29
CA GLU A 153 -25.83 -2.07 -3.13
C GLU A 153 -24.45 -1.99 -2.45
N THR A 154 -24.37 -1.50 -1.23
CA THR A 154 -23.11 -1.12 -0.57
C THR A 154 -22.14 -2.29 -0.46
N ASN A 155 -22.60 -3.48 -0.06
CA ASN A 155 -21.75 -4.67 0.08
C ASN A 155 -21.11 -5.12 -1.25
N LEU A 156 -21.73 -4.82 -2.40
CA LEU A 156 -21.16 -5.10 -3.71
C LEU A 156 -19.90 -4.27 -3.95
N TYR A 157 -19.92 -2.97 -3.63
CA TYR A 157 -18.76 -2.10 -3.77
C TYR A 157 -17.60 -2.49 -2.86
N PHE A 158 -17.90 -2.95 -1.64
CA PHE A 158 -16.87 -3.47 -0.74
C PHE A 158 -16.21 -4.73 -1.30
N ARG A 159 -17.02 -5.66 -1.82
CA ARG A 159 -16.51 -6.86 -2.48
C ARG A 159 -15.67 -6.54 -3.71
N ASP A 160 -16.11 -5.59 -4.53
CA ASP A 160 -15.38 -5.17 -5.73
C ASP A 160 -14.04 -4.50 -5.37
N ALA A 161 -13.97 -3.74 -4.28
CA ALA A 161 -12.73 -3.17 -3.78
C ALA A 161 -11.76 -4.25 -3.28
N VAL A 162 -12.26 -5.24 -2.51
CA VAL A 162 -11.43 -6.38 -2.04
C VAL A 162 -10.93 -7.21 -3.23
N ASN A 163 -11.77 -7.47 -4.23
CA ASN A 163 -11.38 -8.21 -5.43
C ASN A 163 -10.30 -7.44 -6.20
N ALA A 164 -10.42 -6.11 -6.34
CA ALA A 164 -9.39 -5.31 -7.01
C ALA A 164 -8.02 -5.40 -6.30
N ILE A 165 -8.01 -5.39 -4.96
CA ILE A 165 -6.76 -5.59 -4.19
C ILE A 165 -6.19 -6.98 -4.48
N ARG A 166 -7.02 -8.01 -4.53
CA ARG A 166 -6.59 -9.38 -4.82
C ARG A 166 -6.04 -9.53 -6.23
N ASP A 167 -6.76 -9.02 -7.22
CA ASP A 167 -6.36 -9.08 -8.63
C ASP A 167 -5.02 -8.36 -8.84
N GLU A 168 -4.85 -7.17 -8.26
CA GLU A 168 -3.60 -6.40 -8.32
C GLU A 168 -2.44 -7.15 -7.65
N MET A 169 -2.70 -7.80 -6.50
CA MET A 169 -1.72 -8.62 -5.80
C MET A 169 -1.31 -9.83 -6.66
N GLU A 170 -2.27 -10.54 -7.28
CA GLU A 170 -1.99 -11.68 -8.14
C GLU A 170 -1.21 -11.30 -9.39
N GLU A 171 -1.54 -10.17 -10.04
CA GLU A 171 -0.82 -9.65 -11.18
C GLU A 171 0.63 -9.32 -10.83
N PHE A 172 0.85 -8.74 -9.66
CA PHE A 172 2.18 -8.43 -9.17
C PHE A 172 3.05 -9.68 -8.92
N TYR A 173 2.45 -10.83 -8.58
CA TYR A 173 3.18 -12.10 -8.40
C TYR A 173 3.50 -12.82 -9.71
N LYS A 174 2.80 -12.55 -10.80
CA LYS A 174 3.02 -13.22 -12.09
C LYS A 174 4.20 -12.63 -12.87
N VAL A 175 4.78 -11.52 -12.41
CA VAL A 175 5.96 -10.85 -12.97
C VAL A 175 7.23 -11.30 -12.26
#